data_c5ec5be3802fadb15f37ca11ea4ce623
#
_entry.id   c5ec5be3802fadb15f37ca11ea4ce623
#
_cell.length_a   1.000
_cell.length_b   1.000
_cell.length_c   1.000
_cell.angle_alpha   90.00
_cell.angle_beta   90.00
_cell.angle_gamma   90.00
#
_symmetry.space_group_name_H-M   'P 1'
#
loop_
_entity.id
_entity.type
_entity.pdbx_description
1 polymer ?
#
loop_
_entity_poly.entity_id
_entity_poly.type
_entity_poly.pdbx_seq_one_letter_code
_entity_poly.pdbx_strand_id
1 'polypeptide(L)'
;MSPGGWQPSIEFYDKLHLWGTPLMCSFIVKMSDPTQPKPVSESDLKDLKERMKLIADADPNQYHNELSLKRYLRAFKTTDAAFQAILKTNKWRNEYDVASLTPDNPIVKKHMEANKARVLRHRDMVGRPVIYIPAKHHNVNDRDIDDLTKFIVYCLEEACKKCFEEVIDNLCIVFDLKEFGLSCMDYQVIKNLIWLLSRHYPERLGVCLVLNAPALFSGCWGIIKGWLDENTSSKVMFVNSEEELCKYLIPDILPDDI
;
A
#
# COMPACT_ATOMS: atom_id res chain seq x y z
N MET A 1 19.16 -9.75 40.53
CA MET A 1 17.78 -10.04 40.04
C MET A 1 17.81 -9.75 38.57
N SER A 2 17.82 -10.82 37.73
CA SER A 2 17.87 -10.73 36.26
C SER A 2 16.46 -10.48 35.71
N PRO A 3 16.27 -9.70 34.65
CA PRO A 3 14.98 -9.56 34.02
C PRO A 3 14.65 -10.85 33.26
N GLY A 4 13.48 -11.42 33.53
CA GLY A 4 12.98 -12.62 32.90
C GLY A 4 12.75 -12.42 31.40
N GLY A 5 13.55 -13.05 30.59
CA GLY A 5 13.33 -13.15 29.15
C GLY A 5 12.10 -14.03 28.88
N TRP A 6 11.16 -13.52 28.11
CA TRP A 6 10.03 -14.27 27.60
C TRP A 6 10.55 -15.38 26.66
N GLN A 7 10.27 -16.65 26.98
CA GLN A 7 10.50 -17.77 26.06
C GLN A 7 9.14 -18.24 25.54
N PRO A 8 8.91 -18.19 24.23
CA PRO A 8 7.69 -18.74 23.65
C PRO A 8 7.62 -20.26 23.87
N SER A 9 6.43 -20.78 24.15
CA SER A 9 6.17 -22.19 24.37
C SER A 9 6.46 -23.03 23.11
N ILE A 10 6.82 -24.31 23.29
CA ILE A 10 7.07 -25.27 22.19
C ILE A 10 5.88 -25.34 21.23
N GLU A 11 4.65 -25.18 21.70
CA GLU A 11 3.44 -25.10 20.85
C GLU A 11 3.45 -23.95 19.84
N PHE A 12 4.17 -22.85 20.13
CA PHE A 12 4.30 -21.72 19.20
C PHE A 12 5.24 -22.07 18.03
N TYR A 13 6.32 -22.81 18.30
CA TYR A 13 7.26 -23.25 17.25
C TYR A 13 6.71 -24.37 16.38
N ASP A 14 5.92 -25.30 16.93
CA ASP A 14 5.26 -26.35 16.14
C ASP A 14 4.23 -25.77 15.15
N LYS A 15 3.58 -24.67 15.48
CA LYS A 15 2.70 -23.96 14.53
C LYS A 15 3.46 -23.27 13.40
N LEU A 16 4.70 -22.83 13.63
CA LEU A 16 5.52 -22.17 12.59
C LEU A 16 6.03 -23.12 11.51
N HIS A 17 6.26 -24.41 11.83
CA HIS A 17 6.67 -25.42 10.84
C HIS A 17 5.57 -25.81 9.83
N LEU A 18 4.29 -25.46 10.10
CA LEU A 18 3.17 -25.70 9.20
C LEU A 18 2.95 -24.56 8.17
N TRP A 19 3.73 -23.49 8.22
CA TRP A 19 3.59 -22.30 7.37
C TRP A 19 4.03 -22.48 5.91
N GLY A 20 4.42 -23.67 5.52
CA GLY A 20 4.85 -23.99 4.15
C GLY A 20 3.87 -24.84 3.33
N THR A 21 2.69 -25.18 3.82
CA THR A 21 1.76 -26.03 3.08
C THR A 21 0.63 -25.24 2.41
N PRO A 22 0.22 -25.59 1.16
CA PRO A 22 -0.88 -24.94 0.42
C PRO A 22 -2.21 -24.92 1.18
N LEU A 23 -2.41 -25.84 2.14
CA LEU A 23 -3.60 -25.94 2.98
C LEU A 23 -3.74 -24.79 3.99
N MET A 24 -2.64 -24.21 4.51
CA MET A 24 -2.72 -23.08 5.43
C MET A 24 -2.97 -21.76 4.72
N CYS A 25 -2.45 -21.57 3.50
CA CYS A 25 -2.84 -20.41 2.69
C CYS A 25 -4.36 -20.38 2.46
N SER A 26 -5.00 -21.54 2.26
CA SER A 26 -6.47 -21.60 2.09
C SER A 26 -7.23 -21.39 3.41
N PHE A 27 -6.60 -21.61 4.57
CA PHE A 27 -7.22 -21.43 5.89
C PHE A 27 -7.14 -19.97 6.37
N ILE A 28 -6.02 -19.29 6.10
CA ILE A 28 -5.85 -17.84 6.38
C ILE A 28 -6.82 -17.02 5.50
N VAL A 29 -7.01 -17.42 4.24
CA VAL A 29 -8.00 -16.78 3.33
C VAL A 29 -9.44 -16.97 3.79
N LYS A 30 -9.73 -17.97 4.66
CA LYS A 30 -11.10 -18.22 5.21
C LYS A 30 -11.40 -17.49 6.53
N MET A 31 -10.42 -16.91 7.21
CA MET A 31 -10.71 -15.93 8.25
C MET A 31 -11.13 -14.65 7.52
N SER A 32 -12.42 -14.37 7.53
CA SER A 32 -13.07 -13.27 6.81
C SER A 32 -12.34 -11.94 7.05
N ASP A 33 -11.35 -11.67 6.20
CA ASP A 33 -10.81 -10.32 6.04
C ASP A 33 -11.96 -9.49 5.44
N PRO A 34 -12.48 -8.47 6.15
CA PRO A 34 -13.51 -7.59 5.61
C PRO A 34 -13.06 -6.87 4.33
N THR A 35 -11.79 -7.01 3.96
CA THR A 35 -11.17 -6.45 2.76
C THR A 35 -11.12 -7.41 1.58
N GLN A 36 -11.83 -8.57 1.59
CA GLN A 36 -11.88 -9.42 0.40
C GLN A 36 -12.46 -8.64 -0.79
N PRO A 37 -11.76 -8.66 -1.95
CA PRO A 37 -12.19 -7.88 -3.10
C PRO A 37 -13.57 -8.34 -3.58
N LYS A 38 -14.50 -7.39 -3.79
CA LYS A 38 -15.83 -7.68 -4.33
C LYS A 38 -15.69 -8.43 -5.67
N PRO A 39 -16.55 -9.44 -5.94
CA PRO A 39 -16.54 -10.13 -7.20
C PRO A 39 -16.85 -9.16 -8.35
N VAL A 40 -16.26 -9.43 -9.51
CA VAL A 40 -16.45 -8.66 -10.74
C VAL A 40 -17.35 -9.48 -11.68
N SER A 41 -18.23 -8.81 -12.44
CA SER A 41 -19.04 -9.45 -13.46
C SER A 41 -18.13 -10.07 -14.56
N GLU A 42 -18.36 -11.34 -14.88
CA GLU A 42 -17.60 -12.04 -15.93
C GLU A 42 -17.84 -11.42 -17.32
N SER A 43 -19.05 -10.88 -17.57
CA SER A 43 -19.36 -10.19 -18.82
C SER A 43 -18.57 -8.89 -18.95
N ASP A 44 -18.47 -8.10 -17.86
CA ASP A 44 -17.74 -6.84 -17.86
C ASP A 44 -16.23 -7.09 -18.01
N LEU A 45 -15.73 -8.15 -17.36
CA LEU A 45 -14.33 -8.53 -17.47
C LEU A 45 -14.00 -8.98 -18.92
N LYS A 46 -14.88 -9.74 -19.55
CA LYS A 46 -14.70 -10.17 -20.93
C LYS A 46 -14.68 -8.98 -21.89
N ASP A 47 -15.65 -8.07 -21.78
CA ASP A 47 -15.71 -6.85 -22.60
C ASP A 47 -14.44 -6.00 -22.41
N LEU A 48 -14.02 -5.78 -21.18
CA LEU A 48 -12.80 -5.00 -20.89
C LEU A 48 -11.53 -5.67 -21.46
N LYS A 49 -11.43 -7.02 -21.37
CA LYS A 49 -10.32 -7.77 -21.98
C LYS A 49 -10.27 -7.59 -23.50
N GLU A 50 -11.43 -7.70 -24.18
CA GLU A 50 -11.51 -7.55 -25.65
C GLU A 50 -11.07 -6.15 -26.08
N ARG A 51 -11.52 -5.09 -25.39
CA ARG A 51 -11.10 -3.71 -25.66
C ARG A 51 -9.61 -3.49 -25.40
N MET A 52 -9.09 -3.99 -24.28
CA MET A 52 -7.68 -3.83 -23.93
C MET A 52 -6.75 -4.63 -24.83
N LYS A 53 -7.23 -5.76 -25.40
CA LYS A 53 -6.45 -6.53 -26.37
C LYS A 53 -6.10 -5.68 -27.59
N LEU A 54 -7.06 -4.93 -28.13
CA LEU A 54 -6.81 -4.05 -29.28
C LEU A 54 -5.73 -2.98 -28.99
N ILE A 55 -5.71 -2.48 -27.75
CA ILE A 55 -4.72 -1.50 -27.31
C ILE A 55 -3.33 -2.17 -27.14
N ALA A 56 -3.28 -3.34 -26.50
CA ALA A 56 -2.05 -4.08 -26.27
C ALA A 56 -1.44 -4.64 -27.59
N ASP A 57 -2.27 -5.00 -28.57
CA ASP A 57 -1.82 -5.44 -29.89
C ASP A 57 -1.15 -4.27 -30.64
N ALA A 58 -1.59 -3.03 -30.41
CA ALA A 58 -0.99 -1.84 -30.98
C ALA A 58 0.27 -1.36 -30.22
N ASP A 59 0.28 -1.51 -28.88
CA ASP A 59 1.39 -1.16 -27.99
C ASP A 59 1.46 -2.16 -26.82
N PRO A 60 2.37 -3.16 -26.89
CA PRO A 60 2.51 -4.17 -25.84
C PRO A 60 2.81 -3.61 -24.44
N ASN A 61 3.36 -2.40 -24.33
CA ASN A 61 3.62 -1.75 -23.04
C ASN A 61 2.32 -1.35 -22.31
N GLN A 62 1.19 -1.35 -23.02
CA GLN A 62 -0.12 -1.07 -22.46
C GLN A 62 -0.90 -2.33 -22.05
N TYR A 63 -0.22 -3.48 -21.98
CA TYR A 63 -0.83 -4.72 -21.52
C TYR A 63 -1.19 -4.66 -20.03
N HIS A 64 -2.38 -5.13 -19.71
CA HIS A 64 -2.85 -5.34 -18.34
C HIS A 64 -3.27 -6.80 -18.16
N ASN A 65 -2.76 -7.44 -17.11
CA ASN A 65 -3.21 -8.79 -16.75
C ASN A 65 -4.64 -8.76 -16.20
N GLU A 66 -5.27 -9.93 -16.11
CA GLU A 66 -6.66 -10.06 -15.65
C GLU A 66 -6.89 -9.44 -14.26
N LEU A 67 -5.94 -9.60 -13.34
CA LEU A 67 -6.05 -9.07 -11.98
C LEU A 67 -6.04 -7.54 -11.98
N SER A 68 -5.22 -6.93 -12.83
CA SER A 68 -5.24 -5.49 -13.07
C SER A 68 -6.60 -5.03 -13.58
N LEU A 69 -7.16 -5.69 -14.60
CA LEU A 69 -8.46 -5.34 -15.13
C LEU A 69 -9.57 -5.46 -14.07
N LYS A 70 -9.54 -6.52 -13.25
CA LYS A 70 -10.46 -6.69 -12.12
C LYS A 70 -10.37 -5.55 -11.10
N ARG A 71 -9.16 -5.04 -10.78
CA ARG A 71 -9.01 -3.88 -9.90
C ARG A 71 -9.67 -2.63 -10.47
N TYR A 72 -9.47 -2.35 -11.76
CA TYR A 72 -10.11 -1.22 -12.41
C TYR A 72 -11.64 -1.34 -12.44
N LEU A 73 -12.18 -2.52 -12.73
CA LEU A 73 -13.64 -2.74 -12.71
C LEU A 73 -14.24 -2.54 -11.32
N ARG A 74 -13.56 -3.01 -10.27
CA ARG A 74 -14.01 -2.79 -8.88
C ARG A 74 -14.02 -1.31 -8.51
N ALA A 75 -12.99 -0.57 -8.89
CA ALA A 75 -12.85 0.83 -8.56
C ALA A 75 -13.81 1.73 -9.35
N PHE A 76 -13.97 1.48 -10.65
CA PHE A 76 -14.72 2.36 -11.56
C PHE A 76 -16.11 1.85 -11.92
N LYS A 77 -16.48 0.63 -11.50
CA LYS A 77 -17.82 0.03 -11.49
C LYS A 77 -18.47 -0.23 -12.86
N THR A 78 -18.02 0.38 -13.93
CA THR A 78 -18.49 0.12 -15.30
C THR A 78 -17.32 -0.15 -16.23
N THR A 79 -17.53 -0.96 -17.27
CA THR A 79 -16.49 -1.27 -18.26
C THR A 79 -15.97 -0.01 -18.95
N ASP A 80 -16.85 0.91 -19.33
CA ASP A 80 -16.44 2.17 -19.98
C ASP A 80 -15.56 3.05 -19.07
N ALA A 81 -15.97 3.22 -17.81
CA ALA A 81 -15.19 4.02 -16.86
C ALA A 81 -13.85 3.35 -16.54
N ALA A 82 -13.80 2.03 -16.37
CA ALA A 82 -12.58 1.27 -16.16
C ALA A 82 -11.62 1.38 -17.36
N PHE A 83 -12.13 1.20 -18.58
CA PHE A 83 -11.36 1.35 -19.80
C PHE A 83 -10.74 2.75 -19.92
N GLN A 84 -11.53 3.80 -19.74
CA GLN A 84 -11.04 5.19 -19.78
C GLN A 84 -10.02 5.47 -18.68
N ALA A 85 -10.19 4.90 -17.48
CA ALA A 85 -9.25 5.06 -16.39
C ALA A 85 -7.91 4.38 -16.69
N ILE A 86 -7.92 3.18 -17.30
CA ILE A 86 -6.71 2.49 -17.75
C ILE A 86 -5.96 3.35 -18.77
N LEU A 87 -6.63 3.82 -19.81
CA LEU A 87 -5.98 4.66 -20.84
C LEU A 87 -5.35 5.93 -20.24
N LYS A 88 -6.08 6.60 -19.33
CA LYS A 88 -5.54 7.77 -18.61
C LYS A 88 -4.32 7.42 -17.76
N THR A 89 -4.34 6.26 -17.10
CA THR A 89 -3.20 5.81 -16.30
C THR A 89 -2.00 5.46 -17.18
N ASN A 90 -2.19 4.77 -18.30
CA ASN A 90 -1.11 4.45 -19.22
C ASN A 90 -0.47 5.72 -19.79
N LYS A 91 -1.30 6.70 -20.20
CA LYS A 91 -0.83 8.00 -20.64
C LYS A 91 -0.02 8.70 -19.53
N TRP A 92 -0.58 8.79 -18.32
CA TRP A 92 0.10 9.40 -17.16
C TRP A 92 1.43 8.71 -16.85
N ARG A 93 1.50 7.38 -16.88
CA ARG A 93 2.74 6.62 -16.62
C ARG A 93 3.85 7.01 -17.60
N ASN A 94 3.51 7.20 -18.87
CA ASN A 94 4.46 7.61 -19.90
C ASN A 94 4.88 9.08 -19.71
N GLU A 95 3.93 9.99 -19.51
CA GLU A 95 4.21 11.44 -19.32
C GLU A 95 4.99 11.71 -18.04
N TYR A 96 4.73 10.93 -16.98
CA TYR A 96 5.40 11.04 -15.68
C TYR A 96 6.73 10.30 -15.64
N ASP A 97 7.04 9.55 -16.69
CA ASP A 97 8.23 8.70 -16.82
C ASP A 97 8.42 7.74 -15.64
N VAL A 98 7.33 7.04 -15.28
CA VAL A 98 7.32 6.10 -14.14
C VAL A 98 8.41 5.03 -14.25
N ALA A 99 8.74 4.61 -15.48
CA ALA A 99 9.76 3.59 -15.74
C ALA A 99 11.17 4.02 -15.32
N SER A 100 11.46 5.33 -15.31
CA SER A 100 12.75 5.88 -14.88
C SER A 100 12.94 5.93 -13.36
N LEU A 101 11.85 5.73 -12.60
CA LEU A 101 11.89 5.76 -11.13
C LEU A 101 12.46 4.45 -10.58
N THR A 102 13.78 4.30 -10.69
CA THR A 102 14.56 3.16 -10.20
C THR A 102 15.38 3.54 -8.97
N PRO A 103 15.98 2.58 -8.24
CA PRO A 103 16.88 2.90 -7.12
C PRO A 103 18.06 3.81 -7.50
N ASP A 104 18.47 3.81 -8.77
CA ASP A 104 19.58 4.63 -9.28
C ASP A 104 19.14 6.04 -9.68
N ASN A 105 17.83 6.31 -9.73
CA ASN A 105 17.31 7.64 -10.03
C ASN A 105 17.72 8.63 -8.90
N PRO A 106 18.33 9.78 -9.22
CA PRO A 106 18.87 10.70 -8.22
C PRO A 106 17.82 11.18 -7.20
N ILE A 107 16.59 11.41 -7.65
CA ILE A 107 15.47 11.84 -6.78
C ILE A 107 15.11 10.71 -5.80
N VAL A 108 14.99 9.48 -6.30
CA VAL A 108 14.69 8.30 -5.50
C VAL A 108 15.78 8.09 -4.45
N LYS A 109 17.05 8.10 -4.88
CA LYS A 109 18.22 7.91 -4.01
C LYS A 109 18.27 8.95 -2.88
N LYS A 110 18.07 10.23 -3.20
CA LYS A 110 18.00 11.34 -2.22
C LYS A 110 16.98 11.04 -1.11
N HIS A 111 15.79 10.59 -1.46
CA HIS A 111 14.73 10.32 -0.48
C HIS A 111 14.92 8.99 0.27
N MET A 112 15.54 7.99 -0.36
CA MET A 112 15.96 6.75 0.31
C MET A 112 17.02 7.03 1.38
N GLU A 113 18.03 7.81 1.05
CA GLU A 113 19.11 8.23 1.99
C GLU A 113 18.54 9.07 3.14
N ALA A 114 17.52 9.88 2.89
CA ALA A 114 16.79 10.64 3.90
C ALA A 114 15.79 9.80 4.72
N ASN A 115 15.69 8.49 4.48
CA ASN A 115 14.77 7.57 5.16
C ASN A 115 13.31 8.02 5.17
N LYS A 116 12.83 8.67 4.10
CA LYS A 116 11.45 9.18 4.03
C LYS A 116 10.40 8.07 4.01
N ALA A 117 10.69 6.95 3.38
CA ALA A 117 9.88 5.74 3.38
C ALA A 117 10.72 4.52 3.00
N ARG A 118 10.23 3.32 3.33
CA ARG A 118 10.87 2.05 2.95
C ARG A 118 9.81 1.02 2.57
N VAL A 119 10.08 0.26 1.51
CA VAL A 119 9.35 -0.98 1.22
C VAL A 119 10.04 -2.10 1.99
N LEU A 120 9.39 -2.60 3.03
CA LEU A 120 9.97 -3.58 3.93
C LEU A 120 10.25 -4.91 3.20
N ARG A 121 11.20 -5.69 3.75
CA ARG A 121 11.50 -7.03 3.27
C ARG A 121 10.38 -8.00 3.63
N HIS A 122 9.84 -7.85 4.83
CA HIS A 122 8.77 -8.70 5.35
C HIS A 122 7.39 -8.19 4.91
N ARG A 123 6.43 -9.08 5.01
CA ARG A 123 5.03 -8.83 4.66
C ARG A 123 4.20 -8.69 5.93
N ASP A 124 2.99 -8.18 5.79
CA ASP A 124 2.03 -8.20 6.89
C ASP A 124 1.48 -9.63 7.14
N MET A 125 0.64 -9.78 8.17
CA MET A 125 0.12 -11.09 8.61
C MET A 125 -0.74 -11.79 7.56
N VAL A 126 -1.26 -11.09 6.56
CA VAL A 126 -2.04 -11.67 5.46
C VAL A 126 -1.24 -11.78 4.16
N GLY A 127 0.02 -11.34 4.17
CA GLY A 127 0.95 -11.47 3.04
C GLY A 127 1.08 -10.22 2.15
N ARG A 128 0.59 -9.06 2.57
CA ARG A 128 0.73 -7.80 1.84
C ARG A 128 2.15 -7.26 1.96
N PRO A 129 2.74 -6.74 0.87
CA PRO A 129 3.93 -5.91 0.97
C PRO A 129 3.67 -4.67 1.81
N VAL A 130 4.67 -4.27 2.61
CA VAL A 130 4.56 -3.17 3.57
C VAL A 130 5.39 -1.99 3.11
N ILE A 131 4.76 -0.80 3.04
CA ILE A 131 5.44 0.48 2.90
C ILE A 131 5.43 1.15 4.27
N TYR A 132 6.61 1.37 4.85
CA TYR A 132 6.78 2.04 6.15
C TYR A 132 7.22 3.48 5.96
N ILE A 133 6.53 4.41 6.62
CA ILE A 133 6.69 5.86 6.48
C ILE A 133 6.86 6.49 7.87
N PRO A 134 8.10 6.74 8.33
CA PRO A 134 8.35 7.44 9.58
C PRO A 134 8.15 8.95 9.41
N ALA A 135 7.13 9.51 10.06
CA ALA A 135 6.77 10.93 9.91
C ALA A 135 7.87 11.89 10.37
N LYS A 136 8.68 11.49 11.36
CA LYS A 136 9.77 12.33 11.94
C LYS A 136 10.81 12.79 10.92
N HIS A 137 11.01 12.05 9.83
CA HIS A 137 11.95 12.42 8.77
C HIS A 137 11.37 13.38 7.73
N HIS A 138 10.11 13.77 7.88
CA HIS A 138 9.47 14.73 6.98
C HIS A 138 9.38 16.12 7.60
N ASN A 139 9.66 17.15 6.80
CA ASN A 139 9.45 18.55 7.16
C ASN A 139 8.77 19.26 5.98
N VAL A 140 7.59 19.83 6.23
CA VAL A 140 6.79 20.52 5.22
C VAL A 140 7.49 21.76 4.66
N ASN A 141 8.36 22.40 5.47
CA ASN A 141 9.07 23.62 5.07
C ASN A 141 10.35 23.35 4.28
N ASP A 142 10.82 22.10 4.25
CA ASP A 142 12.06 21.68 3.57
C ASP A 142 11.79 20.48 2.68
N ARG A 143 10.95 20.67 1.65
CA ARG A 143 10.69 19.60 0.69
C ARG A 143 10.36 20.17 -0.70
N ASP A 144 10.77 19.46 -1.73
CA ASP A 144 10.22 19.57 -3.07
C ASP A 144 9.04 18.59 -3.20
N ILE A 145 7.86 19.12 -3.53
CA ILE A 145 6.62 18.30 -3.58
C ILE A 145 6.62 17.36 -4.79
N ASP A 146 7.21 17.78 -5.92
CA ASP A 146 7.27 16.97 -7.13
C ASP A 146 8.25 15.83 -6.97
N ASP A 147 9.45 16.11 -6.41
CA ASP A 147 10.44 15.09 -6.07
C ASP A 147 9.86 14.06 -5.09
N LEU A 148 9.20 14.52 -4.04
CA LEU A 148 8.59 13.64 -3.04
C LEU A 148 7.45 12.81 -3.64
N THR A 149 6.66 13.39 -4.54
CA THR A 149 5.61 12.64 -5.25
C THR A 149 6.20 11.56 -6.16
N LYS A 150 7.31 11.83 -6.85
CA LYS A 150 8.04 10.80 -7.61
C LYS A 150 8.55 9.67 -6.71
N PHE A 151 9.05 10.01 -5.53
CA PHE A 151 9.48 9.01 -4.57
C PHE A 151 8.31 8.16 -4.02
N ILE A 152 7.13 8.75 -3.78
CA ILE A 152 5.90 8.02 -3.44
C ILE A 152 5.54 7.03 -4.56
N VAL A 153 5.57 7.46 -5.82
CA VAL A 153 5.32 6.59 -6.98
C VAL A 153 6.31 5.43 -7.00
N TYR A 154 7.61 5.69 -6.82
CA TYR A 154 8.63 4.65 -6.71
C TYR A 154 8.29 3.62 -5.62
N CYS A 155 7.93 4.06 -4.41
CA CYS A 155 7.59 3.16 -3.31
C CYS A 155 6.35 2.30 -3.64
N LEU A 156 5.33 2.87 -4.29
CA LEU A 156 4.16 2.14 -4.74
C LEU A 156 4.51 1.09 -5.81
N GLU A 157 5.34 1.45 -6.81
CA GLU A 157 5.81 0.53 -7.84
C GLU A 157 6.59 -0.65 -7.23
N GLU A 158 7.56 -0.36 -6.36
CA GLU A 158 8.37 -1.40 -5.71
C GLU A 158 7.53 -2.33 -4.82
N ALA A 159 6.57 -1.78 -4.10
CA ALA A 159 5.65 -2.59 -3.31
C ALA A 159 4.72 -3.43 -4.20
N CYS A 160 4.18 -2.86 -5.29
CA CYS A 160 3.36 -3.60 -6.24
C CYS A 160 4.10 -4.76 -6.91
N LYS A 161 5.39 -4.60 -7.25
CA LYS A 161 6.24 -5.68 -7.79
C LYS A 161 6.40 -6.86 -6.81
N LYS A 162 6.28 -6.60 -5.50
CA LYS A 162 6.35 -7.63 -4.46
C LYS A 162 5.01 -8.33 -4.21
N CYS A 163 3.90 -7.92 -4.81
CA CYS A 163 2.63 -8.62 -4.64
C CYS A 163 2.67 -10.02 -5.27
N PHE A 164 2.11 -11.01 -4.58
CA PHE A 164 1.71 -12.27 -5.18
C PHE A 164 0.29 -12.10 -5.72
N GLU A 165 0.16 -11.47 -6.87
CA GLU A 165 -1.11 -10.94 -7.37
C GLU A 165 -2.25 -11.97 -7.44
N GLU A 166 -1.94 -13.25 -7.63
CA GLU A 166 -2.94 -14.33 -7.64
C GLU A 166 -3.55 -14.61 -6.26
N VAL A 167 -2.87 -14.19 -5.17
CA VAL A 167 -3.28 -14.40 -3.79
C VAL A 167 -3.60 -13.07 -3.11
N ILE A 168 -2.64 -12.14 -3.13
CA ILE A 168 -2.72 -10.81 -2.49
C ILE A 168 -2.21 -9.76 -3.47
N ASP A 169 -3.08 -8.86 -3.90
CA ASP A 169 -2.79 -7.82 -4.89
C ASP A 169 -2.83 -6.39 -4.34
N ASN A 170 -2.89 -6.26 -3.02
CA ASN A 170 -2.93 -4.98 -2.32
C ASN A 170 -1.79 -4.84 -1.29
N LEU A 171 -1.67 -3.65 -0.72
CA LEU A 171 -0.53 -3.20 0.08
C LEU A 171 -0.98 -2.87 1.51
N CYS A 172 -0.04 -3.00 2.45
CA CYS A 172 -0.11 -2.40 3.77
C CYS A 172 0.74 -1.13 3.79
N ILE A 173 0.15 0.02 4.15
CA ILE A 173 0.88 1.28 4.33
C ILE A 173 0.90 1.59 5.81
N VAL A 174 2.08 1.82 6.37
CA VAL A 174 2.29 2.14 7.78
C VAL A 174 2.81 3.55 7.92
N PHE A 175 2.05 4.42 8.57
CA PHE A 175 2.51 5.73 9.03
C PHE A 175 2.91 5.61 10.49
N ASP A 176 4.19 5.77 10.77
CA ASP A 176 4.68 5.86 12.14
C ASP A 176 4.80 7.34 12.55
N LEU A 177 3.95 7.73 13.49
CA LEU A 177 3.87 9.09 14.00
C LEU A 177 4.71 9.29 15.27
N LYS A 178 5.66 8.39 15.56
CA LYS A 178 6.66 8.60 16.62
C LYS A 178 7.38 9.94 16.37
N GLU A 179 7.47 10.77 17.40
CA GLU A 179 8.06 12.12 17.31
C GLU A 179 7.35 13.08 16.33
N PHE A 180 6.06 12.81 16.02
CA PHE A 180 5.28 13.67 15.13
C PHE A 180 5.10 15.08 15.73
N GLY A 181 5.40 16.07 14.90
CA GLY A 181 5.10 17.48 15.14
C GLY A 181 4.32 18.10 13.98
N LEU A 182 3.80 19.32 14.14
CA LEU A 182 3.05 19.99 13.06
C LEU A 182 3.90 20.25 11.81
N SER A 183 5.22 20.36 11.96
CA SER A 183 6.16 20.47 10.83
C SER A 183 6.24 19.20 9.98
N CYS A 184 5.81 18.05 10.51
CA CYS A 184 5.72 16.79 9.78
C CYS A 184 4.39 16.66 9.01
N MET A 185 3.39 17.50 9.32
CA MET A 185 2.06 17.40 8.73
C MET A 185 2.01 18.10 7.36
N ASP A 186 2.03 17.31 6.31
CA ASP A 186 1.96 17.79 4.93
C ASP A 186 0.68 17.34 4.25
N TYR A 187 -0.32 18.19 4.29
CA TYR A 187 -1.61 17.93 3.66
C TYR A 187 -1.51 17.76 2.14
N GLN A 188 -0.53 18.41 1.49
CA GLN A 188 -0.37 18.28 0.04
C GLN A 188 0.16 16.89 -0.33
N VAL A 189 1.13 16.38 0.43
CA VAL A 189 1.66 15.02 0.25
C VAL A 189 0.56 13.97 0.46
N ILE A 190 -0.25 14.14 1.51
CA ILE A 190 -1.38 13.22 1.77
C ILE A 190 -2.40 13.27 0.63
N LYS A 191 -2.75 14.46 0.12
CA LYS A 191 -3.64 14.60 -1.04
C LYS A 191 -3.07 13.93 -2.29
N ASN A 192 -1.77 14.11 -2.54
CA ASN A 192 -1.10 13.46 -3.67
C ASN A 192 -1.15 11.92 -3.54
N LEU A 193 -0.89 11.37 -2.34
CA LEU A 193 -0.99 9.94 -2.11
C LEU A 193 -2.42 9.42 -2.33
N ILE A 194 -3.43 10.10 -1.80
CA ILE A 194 -4.85 9.75 -1.99
C ILE A 194 -5.19 9.79 -3.49
N TRP A 195 -4.76 10.82 -4.19
CA TRP A 195 -4.98 10.97 -5.64
C TRP A 195 -4.31 9.86 -6.44
N LEU A 196 -3.06 9.52 -6.15
CA LEU A 196 -2.34 8.41 -6.79
C LEU A 196 -3.08 7.08 -6.58
N LEU A 197 -3.42 6.75 -5.34
CA LEU A 197 -4.10 5.50 -5.00
C LEU A 197 -5.47 5.40 -5.67
N SER A 198 -6.23 6.49 -5.72
CA SER A 198 -7.58 6.48 -6.30
C SER A 198 -7.59 6.47 -7.83
N ARG A 199 -6.57 7.03 -8.50
CA ARG A 199 -6.55 7.23 -9.95
C ARG A 199 -5.68 6.24 -10.69
N HIS A 200 -4.47 5.98 -10.15
CA HIS A 200 -3.43 5.23 -10.85
C HIS A 200 -3.09 3.88 -10.22
N TYR A 201 -3.45 3.70 -8.93
CA TYR A 201 -3.26 2.45 -8.20
C TYR A 201 -4.58 1.95 -7.57
N PRO A 202 -5.66 1.81 -8.39
CA PRO A 202 -6.98 1.45 -7.87
C PRO A 202 -6.94 0.10 -7.16
N GLU A 203 -7.64 0.02 -6.02
CA GLU A 203 -7.76 -1.18 -5.15
C GLU A 203 -6.40 -1.70 -4.62
N ARG A 204 -5.32 -0.91 -4.71
CA ARG A 204 -4.02 -1.30 -4.16
C ARG A 204 -3.89 -1.06 -2.65
N LEU A 205 -4.72 -0.24 -2.03
CA LEU A 205 -4.71 -0.09 -0.57
C LEU A 205 -5.51 -1.23 0.08
N GLY A 206 -4.83 -2.11 0.81
CA GLY A 206 -5.43 -3.16 1.64
C GLY A 206 -5.71 -2.66 3.06
N VAL A 207 -4.71 -2.10 3.71
CA VAL A 207 -4.81 -1.51 5.05
C VAL A 207 -3.81 -0.35 5.18
N CYS A 208 -4.20 0.65 5.94
CA CYS A 208 -3.34 1.75 6.36
C CYS A 208 -3.26 1.75 7.89
N LEU A 209 -2.09 1.49 8.44
CA LEU A 209 -1.86 1.51 9.89
C LEU A 209 -1.26 2.86 10.30
N VAL A 210 -1.81 3.44 11.35
CA VAL A 210 -1.31 4.68 11.94
C VAL A 210 -0.81 4.33 13.34
N LEU A 211 0.51 4.32 13.53
CA LEU A 211 1.19 3.97 14.76
C LEU A 211 1.59 5.22 15.52
N ASN A 212 1.68 5.10 16.86
CA ASN A 212 2.20 6.13 17.74
C ASN A 212 1.54 7.51 17.56
N ALA A 213 0.23 7.52 17.22
CA ALA A 213 -0.48 8.76 16.96
C ALA A 213 -0.62 9.62 18.21
N PRO A 214 0.02 10.82 18.29
CA PRO A 214 -0.16 11.70 19.44
C PRO A 214 -1.55 12.34 19.41
N ALA A 215 -2.04 12.80 20.57
CA ALA A 215 -3.34 13.47 20.67
C ALA A 215 -3.49 14.66 19.69
N LEU A 216 -2.39 15.36 19.40
CA LEU A 216 -2.31 16.43 18.41
C LEU A 216 -2.77 16.00 17.00
N PHE A 217 -2.54 14.73 16.63
CA PHE A 217 -2.90 14.21 15.31
C PHE A 217 -4.41 14.09 15.09
N SER A 218 -5.21 14.03 16.15
CA SER A 218 -6.67 13.89 16.05
C SER A 218 -7.33 15.00 15.22
N GLY A 219 -6.85 16.24 15.37
CA GLY A 219 -7.31 17.38 14.55
C GLY A 219 -6.92 17.23 13.07
N CYS A 220 -5.69 16.78 12.79
CA CYS A 220 -5.21 16.51 11.43
C CYS A 220 -6.04 15.39 10.78
N TRP A 221 -6.33 14.33 11.52
CA TRP A 221 -7.14 13.21 11.05
C TRP A 221 -8.56 13.64 10.67
N GLY A 222 -9.20 14.53 11.45
CA GLY A 222 -10.52 15.05 11.11
C GLY A 222 -10.57 15.70 9.72
N ILE A 223 -9.50 16.40 9.32
CA ILE A 223 -9.36 17.02 8.00
C ILE A 223 -9.13 15.94 6.93
N ILE A 224 -8.18 15.02 7.15
CA ILE A 224 -7.80 13.96 6.20
C ILE A 224 -9.00 13.05 5.91
N LYS A 225 -9.73 12.64 6.94
CA LYS A 225 -10.91 11.78 6.82
C LYS A 225 -11.95 12.36 5.87
N GLY A 226 -12.10 13.69 5.84
CA GLY A 226 -13.03 14.38 4.94
C GLY A 226 -12.68 14.27 3.44
N TRP A 227 -11.46 13.83 3.10
CA TRP A 227 -11.02 13.61 1.71
C TRP A 227 -11.14 12.16 1.26
N LEU A 228 -11.41 11.23 2.18
CA LEU A 228 -11.50 9.80 1.91
C LEU A 228 -12.96 9.41 1.69
N ASP A 229 -13.19 8.51 0.75
CA ASP A 229 -14.45 7.79 0.68
C ASP A 229 -14.58 6.78 1.84
N GLU A 230 -15.79 6.29 2.06
CA GLU A 230 -16.09 5.38 3.18
C GLU A 230 -15.26 4.08 3.11
N ASN A 231 -15.09 3.51 1.91
CA ASN A 231 -14.29 2.30 1.72
C ASN A 231 -12.82 2.53 2.06
N THR A 232 -12.24 3.65 1.63
CA THR A 232 -10.85 4.01 1.94
C THR A 232 -10.68 4.35 3.42
N SER A 233 -11.62 5.11 4.00
CA SER A 233 -11.60 5.47 5.41
C SER A 233 -11.68 4.25 6.33
N SER A 234 -12.45 3.22 5.97
CA SER A 234 -12.58 1.98 6.74
C SER A 234 -11.30 1.12 6.75
N LYS A 235 -10.36 1.38 5.84
CA LYS A 235 -9.05 0.71 5.78
C LYS A 235 -7.99 1.36 6.67
N VAL A 236 -8.28 2.51 7.28
CA VAL A 236 -7.35 3.22 8.16
C VAL A 236 -7.55 2.79 9.60
N MET A 237 -6.52 2.18 10.18
CA MET A 237 -6.54 1.61 11.52
C MET A 237 -5.54 2.33 12.41
N PHE A 238 -6.01 2.88 13.53
CA PHE A 238 -5.13 3.42 14.56
C PHE A 238 -4.71 2.28 15.47
N VAL A 239 -3.42 2.11 15.65
CA VAL A 239 -2.84 1.04 16.46
C VAL A 239 -2.20 1.67 17.69
N ASN A 240 -2.76 1.36 18.86
CA ASN A 240 -2.40 2.00 20.13
C ASN A 240 -1.61 1.07 21.07
N SER A 241 -1.45 -0.20 20.71
CA SER A 241 -0.70 -1.17 21.50
C SER A 241 0.01 -2.19 20.60
N GLU A 242 1.02 -2.83 21.16
CA GLU A 242 1.74 -3.93 20.49
C GLU A 242 0.81 -5.12 20.20
N GLU A 243 -0.14 -5.42 21.10
CA GLU A 243 -1.13 -6.47 20.90
C GLU A 243 -2.03 -6.18 19.67
N GLU A 244 -2.42 -4.91 19.47
CA GLU A 244 -3.16 -4.50 18.29
C GLU A 244 -2.29 -4.60 17.03
N LEU A 245 -1.00 -4.21 17.12
CA LEU A 245 -0.05 -4.30 16.02
C LEU A 245 0.14 -5.75 15.57
N CYS A 246 0.25 -6.69 16.49
CA CYS A 246 0.41 -8.12 16.20
C CYS A 246 -0.72 -8.73 15.37
N LYS A 247 -1.89 -8.09 15.29
CA LYS A 247 -2.97 -8.51 14.38
C LYS A 247 -2.64 -8.23 12.90
N TYR A 248 -1.73 -7.32 12.64
CA TYR A 248 -1.36 -6.87 11.30
C TYR A 248 0.09 -7.17 10.93
N LEU A 249 1.02 -6.95 11.85
CA LEU A 249 2.46 -7.04 11.64
C LEU A 249 3.13 -7.77 12.81
N ILE A 250 4.23 -8.44 12.53
CA ILE A 250 5.17 -8.86 13.58
C ILE A 250 5.96 -7.60 13.97
N PRO A 251 5.95 -7.16 15.24
CA PRO A 251 6.60 -5.91 15.66
C PRO A 251 8.07 -5.81 15.24
N ASP A 252 8.82 -6.90 15.34
CA ASP A 252 10.25 -6.98 15.02
C ASP A 252 10.60 -6.70 13.55
N ILE A 253 9.61 -6.62 12.66
CA ILE A 253 9.87 -6.23 11.25
C ILE A 253 9.91 -4.72 11.04
N LEU A 254 9.41 -3.97 12.02
CA LEU A 254 9.50 -2.51 11.98
C LEU A 254 10.92 -2.08 12.37
N PRO A 255 11.47 -1.10 11.69
CA PRO A 255 12.81 -0.60 12.03
C PRO A 255 12.85 0.03 13.42
N ASP A 256 13.81 -0.38 14.26
CA ASP A 256 13.96 0.11 15.63
C ASP A 256 14.39 1.59 15.72
N ASP A 257 15.14 2.06 14.69
CA ASP A 257 15.81 3.37 14.68
C ASP A 257 15.70 4.06 13.33
N ILE A 258 14.52 4.47 13.00
CA ILE A 258 14.39 5.36 11.84
C ILE A 258 13.72 6.66 12.25
#